data_ed4648ae9f7e7997bcdbf7afc0e278f9
#
_entry.id   ed4648ae9f7e7997bcdbf7afc0e278f9
#
_cell.length_a   1.000
_cell.length_b   1.000
_cell.length_c   1.000
_cell.angle_alpha   90.00
_cell.angle_beta   90.00
_cell.angle_gamma   90.00
#
_symmetry.space_group_name_H-M   'P 1'
#
loop_
_entity.id
_entity.type
_entity.pdbx_description
1 polymer ?
#
loop_
_entity_poly.entity_id
_entity_poly.type
_entity_poly.pdbx_seq_one_letter_code
_entity_poly.pdbx_strand_id
1 'polypeptide(L)'
;MKALTSALVLLFSVAAHAGDARQLAKLPAPAEATLREEMLDNLVTLNEILGLVVAGKVKEAGEVAEKKLGTSTMGRHRNKPFEARPGPHMPPAMHELAMKGHQAATAFAAVAATGDREKTLAALPTLNSACVSCHLAYRVR
;
A
#
# COMPACT_ATOMS: atom_id res chain seq x y z
N MET A 1 -1.42 66.28 -26.71
CA MET A 1 -2.31 65.27 -26.11
C MET A 1 -1.77 63.88 -26.51
N LYS A 2 -1.16 63.18 -25.56
CA LYS A 2 -0.57 61.81 -25.79
C LYS A 2 -1.54 60.82 -25.17
N ALA A 3 -2.15 59.97 -26.01
CA ALA A 3 -3.05 58.89 -25.56
C ALA A 3 -2.14 57.70 -25.13
N LEU A 4 -2.24 57.33 -23.85
CA LEU A 4 -1.66 56.08 -23.33
C LEU A 4 -2.67 54.96 -23.59
N THR A 5 -2.33 54.06 -24.50
CA THR A 5 -3.06 52.79 -24.70
C THR A 5 -2.53 51.76 -23.69
N SER A 6 -3.29 51.51 -22.63
CA SER A 6 -3.00 50.43 -21.67
C SER A 6 -3.43 49.10 -22.28
N ALA A 7 -2.45 48.24 -22.64
CA ALA A 7 -2.71 46.88 -23.05
C ALA A 7 -2.96 45.99 -21.81
N LEU A 8 -4.20 45.53 -21.64
CA LEU A 8 -4.59 44.56 -20.59
C LEU A 8 -4.15 43.16 -21.02
N VAL A 9 -3.05 42.66 -20.42
CA VAL A 9 -2.60 41.28 -20.64
C VAL A 9 -3.43 40.36 -19.73
N LEU A 10 -4.36 39.65 -20.33
CA LEU A 10 -5.12 38.56 -19.66
C LEU A 10 -4.21 37.33 -19.52
N LEU A 11 -3.67 37.11 -18.33
CA LEU A 11 -2.99 35.88 -17.97
C LEU A 11 -4.02 34.76 -17.79
N PHE A 12 -4.19 33.93 -18.81
CA PHE A 12 -4.91 32.66 -18.70
C PHE A 12 -4.07 31.69 -17.86
N SER A 13 -4.39 31.52 -16.58
CA SER A 13 -3.85 30.46 -15.74
C SER A 13 -4.45 29.13 -16.23
N VAL A 14 -3.70 28.42 -17.05
CA VAL A 14 -4.01 27.01 -17.36
C VAL A 14 -3.74 26.22 -16.10
N ALA A 15 -4.78 25.89 -15.34
CA ALA A 15 -4.70 24.94 -14.25
C ALA A 15 -4.37 23.58 -14.88
N ALA A 16 -3.10 23.19 -14.85
CA ALA A 16 -2.67 21.86 -15.21
C ALA A 16 -3.25 20.90 -14.16
N HIS A 17 -4.39 20.29 -14.47
CA HIS A 17 -4.87 19.13 -13.71
C HIS A 17 -3.95 17.98 -14.07
N ALA A 18 -2.96 17.72 -13.22
CA ALA A 18 -2.19 16.49 -13.27
C ALA A 18 -3.17 15.34 -12.98
N GLY A 19 -3.67 14.71 -14.04
CA GLY A 19 -4.52 13.53 -13.92
C GLY A 19 -3.75 12.43 -13.17
N ASP A 20 -4.45 11.66 -12.32
CA ASP A 20 -3.86 10.51 -11.64
C ASP A 20 -3.48 9.44 -12.67
N ALA A 21 -2.18 9.30 -12.94
CA ALA A 21 -1.64 8.39 -13.96
C ALA A 21 -1.69 6.91 -13.53
N ARG A 22 -2.06 6.60 -12.28
CA ARG A 22 -2.18 5.22 -11.80
C ARG A 22 -3.30 4.48 -12.52
N GLN A 23 -3.06 3.21 -12.80
CA GLN A 23 -4.08 2.34 -13.39
C GLN A 23 -5.27 2.17 -12.43
N LEU A 24 -6.48 2.44 -12.92
CA LEU A 24 -7.70 2.15 -12.17
C LEU A 24 -7.96 0.64 -12.17
N ALA A 25 -7.89 0.00 -11.02
CA ALA A 25 -8.32 -1.38 -10.83
C ALA A 25 -9.85 -1.40 -10.68
N LYS A 26 -10.54 -1.95 -11.68
CA LYS A 26 -11.99 -2.07 -11.67
C LYS A 26 -12.38 -3.36 -10.96
N LEU A 27 -12.83 -3.26 -9.72
CA LEU A 27 -13.33 -4.38 -8.93
C LEU A 27 -14.85 -4.26 -8.76
N PRO A 28 -15.58 -5.37 -8.52
CA PRO A 28 -16.94 -5.31 -8.01
C PRO A 28 -17.01 -4.52 -6.70
N ALA A 29 -18.07 -3.76 -6.49
CA ALA A 29 -18.19 -2.89 -5.32
C ALA A 29 -17.95 -3.61 -3.97
N PRO A 30 -18.45 -4.85 -3.73
CA PRO A 30 -18.16 -5.59 -2.51
C PRO A 30 -16.68 -5.96 -2.36
N ALA A 31 -15.98 -6.30 -3.46
CA ALA A 31 -14.55 -6.60 -3.44
C ALA A 31 -13.72 -5.32 -3.20
N GLU A 32 -14.12 -4.20 -3.80
CA GLU A 32 -13.49 -2.90 -3.55
C GLU A 32 -13.63 -2.50 -2.08
N ALA A 33 -14.81 -2.65 -1.48
CA ALA A 33 -15.03 -2.36 -0.06
C ALA A 33 -14.12 -3.22 0.84
N THR A 34 -14.07 -4.54 0.59
CA THR A 34 -13.18 -5.46 1.31
C THR A 34 -11.71 -5.07 1.16
N LEU A 35 -11.27 -4.69 -0.06
CA LEU A 35 -9.90 -4.26 -0.29
C LEU A 35 -9.55 -2.99 0.48
N ARG A 36 -10.47 -2.02 0.55
CA ARG A 36 -10.26 -0.78 1.31
C ARG A 36 -10.12 -1.03 2.81
N GLU A 37 -10.97 -1.90 3.36
CA GLU A 37 -10.85 -2.34 4.76
C GLU A 37 -9.48 -3.00 5.00
N GLU A 38 -9.07 -3.92 4.13
CA GLU A 38 -7.77 -4.59 4.22
C GLU A 38 -6.60 -3.62 4.14
N MET A 39 -6.65 -2.62 3.25
CA MET A 39 -5.59 -1.62 3.14
C MET A 39 -5.49 -0.74 4.39
N LEU A 40 -6.62 -0.42 5.02
CA LEU A 40 -6.63 0.31 6.29
C LEU A 40 -6.00 -0.53 7.42
N ASP A 41 -6.40 -1.80 7.54
CA ASP A 41 -5.83 -2.74 8.50
C ASP A 41 -4.32 -2.93 8.31
N ASN A 42 -3.88 -3.00 7.05
CA ASN A 42 -2.47 -3.11 6.71
C ASN A 42 -1.68 -1.86 7.13
N LEU A 43 -2.25 -0.65 6.96
CA LEU A 43 -1.64 0.59 7.40
C LEU A 43 -1.51 0.65 8.93
N VAL A 44 -2.57 0.27 9.67
CA VAL A 44 -2.55 0.17 11.13
C VAL A 44 -1.49 -0.84 11.58
N THR A 45 -1.40 -1.99 10.91
CA THR A 45 -0.41 -3.02 11.21
C THR A 45 1.02 -2.54 10.95
N LEU A 46 1.26 -1.82 9.86
CA LEU A 46 2.58 -1.23 9.59
C LEU A 46 2.99 -0.25 10.69
N ASN A 47 2.06 0.59 11.15
CA ASN A 47 2.30 1.50 12.27
C ASN A 47 2.64 0.76 13.58
N GLU A 48 1.95 -0.35 13.87
CA GLU A 48 2.25 -1.22 15.01
C GLU A 48 3.66 -1.83 14.91
N ILE A 49 4.01 -2.37 13.74
CA ILE A 49 5.35 -2.93 13.49
C ILE A 49 6.43 -1.86 13.74
N LEU A 50 6.26 -0.66 13.19
CA LEU A 50 7.21 0.44 13.40
C LEU A 50 7.36 0.79 14.88
N GLY A 51 6.25 0.90 15.61
CA GLY A 51 6.27 1.17 17.05
C GLY A 51 7.02 0.10 17.85
N LEU A 52 6.81 -1.17 17.54
CA LEU A 52 7.50 -2.29 18.18
C LEU A 52 9.01 -2.28 17.87
N VAL A 53 9.40 -2.03 16.61
CA VAL A 53 10.83 -1.95 16.23
C VAL A 53 11.51 -0.77 16.94
N VAL A 54 10.87 0.40 17.01
CA VAL A 54 11.39 1.57 17.76
C VAL A 54 11.56 1.24 19.24
N ALA A 55 10.60 0.53 19.83
CA ALA A 55 10.65 0.09 21.23
C ALA A 55 11.67 -1.03 21.50
N GLY A 56 12.39 -1.53 20.48
CA GLY A 56 13.35 -2.63 20.61
C GLY A 56 12.71 -4.02 20.66
N LYS A 57 11.38 -4.11 20.47
CA LYS A 57 10.60 -5.35 20.51
C LYS A 57 10.55 -6.03 19.14
N VAL A 58 11.73 -6.27 18.57
CA VAL A 58 11.85 -6.70 17.15
C VAL A 58 11.20 -8.06 16.89
N LYS A 59 11.29 -9.02 17.82
CA LYS A 59 10.62 -10.33 17.66
C LYS A 59 9.11 -10.20 17.60
N GLU A 60 8.52 -9.39 18.50
CA GLU A 60 7.09 -9.10 18.49
C GLU A 60 6.68 -8.41 17.18
N ALA A 61 7.51 -7.50 16.64
CA ALA A 61 7.28 -6.87 15.35
C ALA A 61 7.22 -7.90 14.21
N GLY A 62 8.11 -8.90 14.23
CA GLY A 62 8.11 -10.00 13.27
C GLY A 62 6.85 -10.88 13.37
N GLU A 63 6.42 -11.21 14.58
CA GLU A 63 5.19 -11.99 14.81
C GLU A 63 3.94 -11.25 14.28
N VAL A 64 3.85 -9.94 14.54
CA VAL A 64 2.77 -9.08 14.01
C VAL A 64 2.81 -9.05 12.50
N ALA A 65 4.01 -8.87 11.90
CA ALA A 65 4.17 -8.84 10.44
C ALA A 65 3.70 -10.13 9.79
N GLU A 66 4.13 -11.31 10.28
CA GLU A 66 3.70 -12.59 9.73
C GLU A 66 2.20 -12.81 9.93
N LYS A 67 1.71 -12.61 11.14
CA LYS A 67 0.32 -12.90 11.50
C LYS A 67 -0.71 -12.02 10.78
N LYS A 68 -0.34 -10.77 10.48
CA LYS A 68 -1.28 -9.78 9.91
C LYS A 68 -1.03 -9.47 8.43
N LEU A 69 0.21 -9.58 7.95
CA LEU A 69 0.60 -9.23 6.58
C LEU A 69 1.24 -10.39 5.81
N GLY A 70 1.82 -11.37 6.50
CA GLY A 70 2.61 -12.44 5.90
C GLY A 70 1.81 -13.45 5.07
N THR A 71 2.52 -14.43 4.53
CA THR A 71 1.94 -15.49 3.69
C THR A 71 0.91 -16.34 4.43
N SER A 72 0.97 -16.41 5.76
CA SER A 72 -0.04 -17.08 6.60
C SER A 72 -1.43 -16.45 6.51
N THR A 73 -1.53 -15.20 6.04
CA THR A 73 -2.82 -14.49 5.87
C THR A 73 -3.45 -14.71 4.50
N MET A 74 -2.75 -15.36 3.57
CA MET A 74 -3.27 -15.59 2.23
C MET A 74 -4.57 -16.39 2.27
N GLY A 75 -5.56 -15.92 1.49
CA GLY A 75 -6.89 -16.53 1.48
C GLY A 75 -7.76 -16.17 2.70
N ARG A 76 -7.42 -15.15 3.48
CA ARG A 76 -8.23 -14.67 4.63
C ARG A 76 -9.70 -14.39 4.27
N HIS A 77 -9.97 -14.03 3.01
CA HIS A 77 -11.32 -13.73 2.51
C HIS A 77 -12.03 -14.92 1.86
N ARG A 78 -11.47 -16.15 1.92
CA ARG A 78 -12.04 -17.33 1.25
C ARG A 78 -13.49 -17.66 1.67
N ASN A 79 -13.89 -17.25 2.87
CA ASN A 79 -15.25 -17.49 3.39
C ASN A 79 -16.24 -16.35 3.03
N LYS A 80 -15.78 -15.25 2.42
CA LYS A 80 -16.67 -14.21 1.89
C LYS A 80 -17.30 -14.70 0.56
N PRO A 81 -18.47 -14.17 0.16
CA PRO A 81 -19.00 -14.40 -1.20
C PRO A 81 -17.95 -14.05 -2.26
N PHE A 82 -17.98 -14.74 -3.40
CA PHE A 82 -16.95 -14.58 -4.45
C PHE A 82 -16.79 -13.12 -4.87
N GLU A 83 -17.90 -12.39 -5.05
CA GLU A 83 -17.94 -10.98 -5.45
C GLU A 83 -17.27 -10.04 -4.43
N ALA A 84 -17.11 -10.49 -3.18
CA ALA A 84 -16.50 -9.71 -2.12
C ALA A 84 -15.02 -10.09 -1.87
N ARG A 85 -14.45 -11.01 -2.65
CA ARG A 85 -13.04 -11.42 -2.55
C ARG A 85 -12.18 -10.54 -3.47
N PRO A 86 -11.26 -9.72 -2.97
CA PRO A 86 -10.46 -8.85 -3.84
C PRO A 86 -9.58 -9.62 -4.84
N GLY A 87 -8.85 -10.64 -4.37
CA GLY A 87 -7.84 -11.35 -5.15
C GLY A 87 -8.30 -11.81 -6.53
N PRO A 88 -9.44 -12.56 -6.66
CA PRO A 88 -9.93 -13.03 -7.96
C PRO A 88 -10.31 -11.93 -8.96
N HIS A 89 -10.54 -10.71 -8.49
CA HIS A 89 -10.97 -9.57 -9.31
C HIS A 89 -9.84 -8.58 -9.62
N MET A 90 -8.67 -8.74 -9.00
CA MET A 90 -7.52 -7.89 -9.28
C MET A 90 -6.98 -8.13 -10.69
N PRO A 91 -6.50 -7.10 -11.41
CA PRO A 91 -5.65 -7.31 -12.57
C PRO A 91 -4.48 -8.24 -12.21
N PRO A 92 -4.06 -9.16 -13.11
CA PRO A 92 -3.00 -10.14 -12.79
C PRO A 92 -1.73 -9.52 -12.22
N ALA A 93 -1.24 -8.42 -12.78
CA ALA A 93 -0.05 -7.74 -12.28
C ALA A 93 -0.27 -7.09 -10.89
N MET A 94 -1.48 -6.59 -10.60
CA MET A 94 -1.82 -6.09 -9.26
C MET A 94 -1.84 -7.23 -8.25
N HIS A 95 -2.42 -8.38 -8.61
CA HIS A 95 -2.44 -9.57 -7.75
C HIS A 95 -1.02 -10.06 -7.46
N GLU A 96 -0.13 -10.06 -8.46
CA GLU A 96 1.28 -10.41 -8.26
C GLU A 96 1.97 -9.47 -7.25
N LEU A 97 1.72 -8.16 -7.33
CA LEU A 97 2.25 -7.20 -6.35
C LEU A 97 1.70 -7.46 -4.94
N ALA A 98 0.42 -7.82 -4.80
CA ALA A 98 -0.15 -8.20 -3.51
C ALA A 98 0.54 -9.46 -2.94
N MET A 99 0.81 -10.47 -3.77
CA MET A 99 1.55 -11.68 -3.37
C MET A 99 2.98 -11.35 -2.92
N LYS A 100 3.68 -10.47 -3.63
CA LYS A 100 5.01 -9.96 -3.23
C LYS A 100 4.96 -9.24 -1.89
N GLY A 101 3.87 -8.53 -1.58
CA GLY A 101 3.63 -7.91 -0.29
C GLY A 101 3.61 -8.92 0.86
N HIS A 102 2.87 -10.01 0.72
CA HIS A 102 2.84 -11.10 1.70
C HIS A 102 4.22 -11.73 1.89
N GLN A 103 4.93 -11.98 0.79
CA GLN A 103 6.30 -12.54 0.84
C GLN A 103 7.29 -11.60 1.55
N ALA A 104 7.21 -10.30 1.29
CA ALA A 104 8.06 -9.31 1.96
C ALA A 104 7.80 -9.25 3.47
N ALA A 105 6.54 -9.39 3.89
CA ALA A 105 6.20 -9.43 5.32
C ALA A 105 6.71 -10.70 6.01
N THR A 106 6.62 -11.85 5.36
CA THR A 106 7.19 -13.11 5.87
C THR A 106 8.72 -13.03 5.93
N ALA A 107 9.38 -12.44 4.91
CA ALA A 107 10.82 -12.25 4.92
C ALA A 107 11.26 -11.29 6.05
N PHE A 108 10.52 -10.19 6.27
CA PHE A 108 10.75 -9.31 7.41
C PHE A 108 10.62 -10.05 8.75
N ALA A 109 9.57 -10.86 8.90
CA ALA A 109 9.33 -11.65 10.11
C ALA A 109 10.49 -12.61 10.39
N ALA A 110 11.03 -13.26 9.36
CA ALA A 110 12.19 -14.16 9.51
C ALA A 110 13.45 -13.42 10.00
N VAL A 111 13.70 -12.21 9.49
CA VAL A 111 14.81 -11.36 9.98
C VAL A 111 14.57 -10.94 11.43
N ALA A 112 13.37 -10.47 11.75
CA ALA A 112 13.01 -9.99 13.08
C ALA A 112 13.06 -11.10 14.15
N ALA A 113 12.75 -12.34 13.78
CA ALA A 113 12.84 -13.52 14.67
C ALA A 113 14.25 -13.76 15.19
N THR A 114 15.31 -13.30 14.50
CA THR A 114 16.70 -13.38 14.98
C THR A 114 16.94 -12.53 16.23
N GLY A 115 16.11 -11.53 16.49
CA GLY A 115 16.27 -10.55 17.57
C GLY A 115 17.33 -9.46 17.25
N ASP A 116 17.93 -9.48 16.07
CA ASP A 116 18.91 -8.49 15.62
C ASP A 116 18.18 -7.21 15.20
N ARG A 117 18.29 -6.18 16.04
CA ARG A 117 17.62 -4.90 15.83
C ARG A 117 18.09 -4.18 14.57
N GLU A 118 19.39 -4.21 14.30
CA GLU A 118 19.96 -3.49 13.15
C GLU A 118 19.51 -4.13 11.85
N LYS A 119 19.57 -5.47 11.75
CA LYS A 119 19.06 -6.19 10.58
C LYS A 119 17.56 -5.99 10.40
N THR A 120 16.79 -5.95 11.49
CA THR A 120 15.34 -5.71 11.42
C THR A 120 15.04 -4.30 10.91
N LEU A 121 15.77 -3.27 11.40
CA LEU A 121 15.67 -1.92 10.87
C LEU A 121 16.02 -1.84 9.38
N ALA A 122 17.10 -2.52 8.97
CA ALA A 122 17.52 -2.57 7.57
C ALA A 122 16.51 -3.29 6.65
N ALA A 123 15.66 -4.17 7.17
CA ALA A 123 14.63 -4.87 6.43
C ALA A 123 13.33 -4.06 6.24
N LEU A 124 13.08 -3.02 7.04
CA LEU A 124 11.86 -2.18 6.96
C LEU A 124 11.64 -1.54 5.58
N PRO A 125 12.66 -0.96 4.90
CA PRO A 125 12.46 -0.40 3.57
C PRO A 125 11.93 -1.43 2.56
N THR A 126 12.42 -2.68 2.61
CA THR A 126 11.95 -3.75 1.72
C THR A 126 10.49 -4.11 1.99
N LEU A 127 10.09 -4.23 3.26
CA LEU A 127 8.70 -4.44 3.65
C LEU A 127 7.80 -3.31 3.10
N ASN A 128 8.18 -2.06 3.35
CA ASN A 128 7.40 -0.90 2.93
C ASN A 128 7.33 -0.72 1.41
N SER A 129 8.43 -1.01 0.70
CA SER A 129 8.50 -0.89 -0.76
C SER A 129 7.49 -1.79 -1.49
N ALA A 130 7.14 -2.93 -0.92
CA ALA A 130 6.10 -3.80 -1.46
C ALA A 130 4.73 -3.10 -1.49
N CYS A 131 4.37 -2.38 -0.44
CA CYS A 131 3.14 -1.57 -0.38
C CYS A 131 3.21 -0.40 -1.38
N VAL A 132 4.31 0.35 -1.37
CA VAL A 132 4.54 1.52 -2.23
C VAL A 132 4.45 1.14 -3.71
N SER A 133 5.03 0.02 -4.13
CA SER A 133 5.02 -0.42 -5.53
C SER A 133 3.61 -0.61 -6.07
N CYS A 134 2.71 -1.23 -5.29
CA CYS A 134 1.32 -1.40 -5.68
C CYS A 134 0.58 -0.04 -5.72
N HIS A 135 0.77 0.81 -4.70
CA HIS A 135 0.11 2.11 -4.58
C HIS A 135 0.58 3.15 -5.60
N LEU A 136 1.80 3.02 -6.15
CA LEU A 136 2.28 3.85 -7.26
C LEU A 136 1.70 3.41 -8.61
N ALA A 137 1.40 2.12 -8.78
CA ALA A 137 0.93 1.57 -10.04
C ALA A 137 -0.60 1.58 -10.16
N TYR A 138 -1.30 1.35 -9.07
CA TYR A 138 -2.75 1.13 -9.06
C TYR A 138 -3.49 2.07 -8.10
N ARG A 139 -4.73 2.34 -8.47
CA ARG A 139 -5.73 2.96 -7.60
C ARG A 139 -7.06 2.22 -7.71
N VAL A 140 -7.82 2.22 -6.66
CA VAL A 140 -9.27 2.03 -6.66
C VAL A 140 -9.91 3.39 -6.46
N ARG A 141 -11.15 3.57 -6.83
CA ARG A 141 -11.81 4.89 -6.79
C ARG A 141 -11.53 5.69 -5.53
#